data_0c8b57585cfd3828ef1831ab32c07b71
#
_entry.id   0c8b57585cfd3828ef1831ab32c07b71
#
_cell.length_a   1.000
_cell.length_b   1.000
_cell.length_c   1.000
_cell.angle_alpha   90.00
_cell.angle_beta   90.00
_cell.angle_gamma   90.00
#
_symmetry.space_group_name_H-M   'P 1'
#
loop_
_entity.id
_entity.type
_entity.pdbx_description
1 polymer ?
#
loop_
_entity_poly.entity_id
_entity_poly.type
_entity_poly.pdbx_seq_one_letter_code
_entity_poly.pdbx_strand_id
1 'polypeptide(L)'
;ISDRLMQAKERVKKYGGAEPDIDRDYLYQLFKEQQGCCALSGVVMKIEKRAITCLSLDKIKPDQGYIKGNVQWVAWAVNRAKGDMDEEVFLDMCRQILEYQKVQRLSLRGVPSSEGKRGTPVNAG
;
A
#
# COMPACT_ATOMS: atom_id res chain seq x y z
N ILE A 1 1.25 17.14 -3.31
CA ILE A 1 2.62 16.61 -3.15
C ILE A 1 3.36 17.36 -2.06
N SER A 2 3.25 18.68 -2.04
CA SER A 2 3.93 19.46 -0.99
C SER A 2 3.49 19.06 0.41
N ASP A 3 2.21 18.77 0.58
CA ASP A 3 1.70 18.35 1.88
C ASP A 3 2.33 17.03 2.33
N ARG A 4 2.54 16.11 1.39
CA ARG A 4 3.12 14.81 1.75
C ARG A 4 4.58 14.96 2.13
N LEU A 5 5.29 15.84 1.43
CA LEU A 5 6.66 16.14 1.79
C LEU A 5 6.75 16.75 3.18
N MET A 6 5.87 17.69 3.47
CA MET A 6 5.83 18.32 4.79
C MET A 6 5.54 17.29 5.87
N GLN A 7 4.60 16.38 5.63
CA GLN A 7 4.27 15.33 6.59
C GLN A 7 5.47 14.41 6.84
N ALA A 8 6.23 14.08 5.79
CA ALA A 8 7.42 13.25 5.96
C ALA A 8 8.45 13.94 6.84
N LYS A 9 8.68 15.23 6.59
CA LYS A 9 9.63 15.99 7.40
C LYS A 9 9.18 16.11 8.86
N GLU A 10 7.89 16.26 9.05
CA GLU A 10 7.35 16.34 10.40
C GLU A 10 7.48 15.03 11.16
N ARG A 11 7.32 13.91 10.46
CA ARG A 11 7.49 12.60 11.09
C ARG A 11 8.91 12.38 11.56
N VAL A 12 9.89 12.78 10.75
CA VAL A 12 11.28 12.66 11.14
C VAL A 12 11.55 13.53 12.36
N LYS A 13 10.98 14.72 12.39
CA LYS A 13 11.16 15.63 13.51
C LYS A 13 10.58 15.06 14.79
N LYS A 14 9.42 14.40 14.69
CA LYS A 14 8.69 13.90 15.87
C LYS A 14 9.22 12.56 16.35
N TYR A 15 9.52 11.66 15.43
CA TYR A 15 9.88 10.29 15.78
C TYR A 15 11.35 9.95 15.50
N GLY A 16 12.11 10.88 14.95
CA GLY A 16 13.51 10.64 14.63
C GLY A 16 13.67 9.98 13.27
N GLY A 17 14.90 9.65 12.95
CA GLY A 17 15.24 9.02 11.68
C GLY A 17 16.12 9.92 10.84
N ALA A 18 16.51 9.43 9.66
CA ALA A 18 17.36 10.17 8.76
C ALA A 18 16.62 11.38 8.18
N GLU A 19 17.36 12.48 7.99
CA GLU A 19 16.81 13.65 7.33
C GLU A 19 16.36 13.27 5.93
N PRO A 20 15.15 13.66 5.52
CA PRO A 20 14.71 13.39 4.16
C PRO A 20 15.60 14.13 3.16
N ASP A 21 16.04 13.42 2.12
CA ASP A 21 16.78 14.04 1.03
C ASP A 21 15.93 14.21 -0.22
N ILE A 22 14.62 13.98 -0.11
CA ILE A 22 13.69 14.14 -1.21
C ILE A 22 13.17 15.57 -1.22
N ASP A 23 12.89 16.06 -2.40
CA ASP A 23 12.33 17.39 -2.55
C ASP A 23 11.09 17.32 -3.44
N ARG A 24 10.48 18.46 -3.66
CA ARG A 24 9.25 18.55 -4.43
C ARG A 24 9.43 18.10 -5.88
N ASP A 25 10.53 18.49 -6.49
CA ASP A 25 10.80 18.11 -7.88
C ASP A 25 10.99 16.61 -8.01
N TYR A 26 11.69 16.00 -7.08
CA TYR A 26 11.87 14.55 -7.05
C TYR A 26 10.53 13.84 -6.95
N LEU A 27 9.66 14.30 -6.05
CA LEU A 27 8.35 13.69 -5.86
C LEU A 27 7.45 13.86 -7.08
N TYR A 28 7.51 15.01 -7.75
CA TYR A 28 6.75 15.21 -8.98
C TYR A 28 7.25 14.31 -10.09
N GLN A 29 8.56 14.18 -10.21
CA GLN A 29 9.13 13.32 -11.24
C GLN A 29 8.74 11.87 -11.00
N LEU A 30 8.76 11.45 -9.75
CA LEU A 30 8.35 10.11 -9.37
C LEU A 30 6.89 9.85 -9.73
N PHE A 31 6.02 10.82 -9.46
CA PHE A 31 4.61 10.71 -9.80
C PHE A 31 4.43 10.55 -11.32
N LYS A 32 5.18 11.30 -12.10
CA LYS A 32 5.14 11.19 -13.56
C LYS A 32 5.62 9.83 -14.03
N GLU A 33 6.69 9.34 -13.45
CA GLU A 33 7.23 8.03 -13.80
C GLU A 33 6.24 6.92 -13.50
N GLN A 34 5.46 7.07 -12.45
CA GLN A 34 4.42 6.12 -12.11
C GLN A 34 3.13 6.36 -12.91
N GLN A 35 3.09 7.40 -13.73
CA GLN A 35 1.92 7.75 -14.53
C GLN A 35 0.68 7.95 -13.67
N GLY A 36 0.87 8.48 -12.46
CA GLY A 36 -0.22 8.73 -11.54
C GLY A 36 -0.83 7.49 -10.93
N CYS A 37 -0.20 6.35 -11.10
CA CYS A 37 -0.74 5.08 -10.61
C CYS A 37 0.00 4.61 -9.37
N CYS A 38 -0.72 3.94 -8.49
CA CYS A 38 -0.16 3.35 -7.28
C CYS A 38 0.95 2.37 -7.65
N ALA A 39 2.11 2.52 -7.03
CA ALA A 39 3.26 1.67 -7.34
C ALA A 39 2.99 0.19 -7.05
N LEU A 40 2.10 -0.12 -6.12
CA LEU A 40 1.85 -1.49 -5.71
C LEU A 40 0.58 -2.10 -6.31
N SER A 41 -0.47 -1.33 -6.46
CA SER A 41 -1.73 -1.86 -6.96
C SER A 41 -2.02 -1.49 -8.42
N GLY A 42 -1.32 -0.51 -8.95
CA GLY A 42 -1.56 -0.04 -10.31
C GLY A 42 -2.80 0.82 -10.48
N VAL A 43 -3.53 1.07 -9.41
CA VAL A 43 -4.75 1.87 -9.49
C VAL A 43 -4.41 3.34 -9.66
N VAL A 44 -5.18 4.05 -10.48
CA VAL A 44 -4.99 5.49 -10.65
C VAL A 44 -5.29 6.19 -9.33
N MET A 45 -4.37 7.01 -8.89
CA MET A 45 -4.51 7.68 -7.61
C MET A 45 -5.22 9.03 -7.78
N LYS A 46 -6.00 9.39 -6.76
CA LYS A 46 -6.72 10.66 -6.75
C LYS A 46 -6.01 11.66 -5.87
N ILE A 47 -6.22 12.93 -6.19
CA ILE A 47 -5.63 14.00 -5.38
C ILE A 47 -6.53 14.31 -4.18
N GLU A 48 -7.81 13.99 -4.28
CA GLU A 48 -8.77 14.27 -3.21
C GLU A 48 -8.41 13.53 -1.93
N LYS A 49 -8.33 14.27 -0.84
CA LYS A 49 -7.74 13.76 0.38
C LYS A 49 -8.49 12.63 1.07
N ARG A 50 -9.77 12.49 0.84
CA ARG A 50 -10.56 11.49 1.57
C ARG A 50 -10.85 10.22 0.78
N ALA A 51 -10.37 10.16 -0.44
CA ALA A 51 -10.58 8.97 -1.24
C ALA A 51 -9.62 7.87 -0.78
N ILE A 52 -10.08 6.64 -0.79
CA ILE A 52 -9.22 5.50 -0.45
C ILE A 52 -8.09 5.35 -1.45
N THR A 53 -8.26 5.88 -2.65
CA THR A 53 -7.23 5.86 -3.69
C THR A 53 -6.43 7.15 -3.75
N CYS A 54 -6.54 8.05 -2.77
CA CYS A 54 -5.77 9.27 -2.81
C CYS A 54 -4.28 8.95 -2.65
N LEU A 55 -3.44 9.82 -3.18
CA LEU A 55 -2.01 9.55 -3.19
C LEU A 55 -1.42 9.65 -1.79
N SER A 56 -0.48 8.79 -1.50
CA SER A 56 0.19 8.71 -0.21
C SER A 56 1.64 8.33 -0.45
N LEU A 57 2.55 8.87 0.34
CA LEU A 57 3.97 8.59 0.18
C LEU A 57 4.37 7.43 1.08
N ASP A 58 4.94 6.40 0.49
CA ASP A 58 5.31 5.18 1.19
C ASP A 58 6.82 5.01 1.21
N LYS A 59 7.35 4.48 2.29
CA LYS A 59 8.75 4.07 2.38
C LYS A 59 8.81 2.59 2.02
N ILE A 60 9.56 2.27 0.99
CA ILE A 60 9.69 0.87 0.54
C ILE A 60 10.21 0.01 1.68
N LYS A 61 11.29 0.47 2.32
CA LYS A 61 11.80 -0.14 3.53
C LYS A 61 11.66 0.88 4.66
N PRO A 62 10.74 0.65 5.60
CA PRO A 62 10.44 1.66 6.61
C PRO A 62 11.62 2.14 7.43
N ASP A 63 12.60 1.27 7.66
CA ASP A 63 13.76 1.62 8.48
C ASP A 63 14.78 2.48 7.75
N GLN A 64 14.66 2.66 6.45
CA GLN A 64 15.61 3.47 5.69
C GLN A 64 15.17 4.92 5.49
N GLY A 65 13.95 5.23 5.86
CA GLY A 65 13.48 6.61 5.86
C GLY A 65 13.08 7.15 4.50
N TYR A 66 12.80 8.45 4.49
CA TYR A 66 12.32 9.15 3.30
C TYR A 66 13.52 9.65 2.49
N ILE A 67 14.18 8.74 1.81
CA ILE A 67 15.34 9.08 0.99
C ILE A 67 15.09 8.68 -0.45
N LYS A 68 15.84 9.28 -1.37
CA LYS A 68 15.73 8.95 -2.79
C LYS A 68 15.99 7.47 -2.98
N GLY A 69 15.15 6.85 -3.78
CA GLY A 69 15.24 5.41 -4.02
C GLY A 69 14.45 4.57 -3.04
N ASN A 70 13.99 5.15 -1.93
CA ASN A 70 13.24 4.40 -0.92
C ASN A 70 11.81 4.88 -0.75
N VAL A 71 11.34 5.78 -1.61
CA VAL A 71 9.96 6.27 -1.52
C VAL A 71 9.22 5.99 -2.82
N GLN A 72 7.92 5.85 -2.70
CA GLN A 72 7.06 5.64 -3.85
C GLN A 72 5.67 6.16 -3.52
N TRP A 73 4.91 6.49 -4.56
CA TRP A 73 3.55 6.92 -4.38
C TRP A 73 2.64 5.70 -4.41
N VAL A 74 1.79 5.57 -3.42
CA VAL A 74 0.82 4.48 -3.34
C VAL A 74 -0.55 5.06 -2.98
N ALA A 75 -1.61 4.32 -3.26
CA ALA A 75 -2.93 4.69 -2.81
C ALA A 75 -2.98 4.63 -1.28
N TRP A 76 -3.70 5.55 -0.68
CA TRP A 76 -3.79 5.64 0.79
C TRP A 76 -4.18 4.31 1.44
N ALA A 77 -5.16 3.63 0.86
CA ALA A 77 -5.60 2.35 1.43
C ALA A 77 -4.50 1.30 1.40
N VAL A 78 -3.69 1.31 0.34
CA VAL A 78 -2.56 0.38 0.22
C VAL A 78 -1.49 0.72 1.26
N ASN A 79 -1.20 2.01 1.42
CA ASN A 79 -0.22 2.43 2.40
C ASN A 79 -0.64 2.06 3.82
N ARG A 80 -1.92 2.27 4.12
CA ARG A 80 -2.46 1.93 5.42
C ARG A 80 -2.38 0.42 5.68
N ALA A 81 -2.71 -0.38 4.69
CA ALA A 81 -2.65 -1.85 4.82
C ALA A 81 -1.22 -2.34 5.00
N LYS A 82 -0.27 -1.72 4.29
CA LYS A 82 1.13 -2.11 4.40
C LYS A 82 1.71 -1.75 5.76
N GLY A 83 1.33 -0.60 6.31
CA GLY A 83 1.83 -0.18 7.61
C GLY A 83 3.35 -0.12 7.63
N ASP A 84 3.94 -0.71 8.64
CA ASP A 84 5.40 -0.71 8.81
C ASP A 84 6.08 -1.93 8.22
N MET A 85 5.39 -2.71 7.40
CA MET A 85 6.01 -3.87 6.79
C MET A 85 6.93 -3.46 5.64
N ASP A 86 8.00 -4.21 5.46
CA ASP A 86 8.78 -4.10 4.24
C ASP A 86 7.89 -4.50 3.07
N GLU A 87 8.16 -3.94 1.92
CA GLU A 87 7.34 -4.18 0.74
C GLU A 87 7.21 -5.66 0.40
N GLU A 88 8.33 -6.39 0.46
CA GLU A 88 8.32 -7.80 0.12
C GLU A 88 7.45 -8.61 1.07
N VAL A 89 7.49 -8.29 2.35
CA VAL A 89 6.67 -8.96 3.36
C VAL A 89 5.20 -8.69 3.09
N PHE A 90 4.88 -7.44 2.81
CA PHE A 90 3.51 -7.05 2.53
C PHE A 90 2.97 -7.75 1.28
N LEU A 91 3.76 -7.78 0.20
CA LEU A 91 3.31 -8.41 -1.03
C LEU A 91 3.14 -9.91 -0.85
N ASP A 92 4.01 -10.55 -0.10
CA ASP A 92 3.88 -11.97 0.18
C ASP A 92 2.61 -12.27 0.99
N MET A 93 2.30 -11.43 1.95
CA MET A 93 1.07 -11.55 2.72
C MET A 93 -0.15 -11.40 1.82
N CYS A 94 -0.13 -10.41 0.92
CA CYS A 94 -1.22 -10.21 -0.01
C CYS A 94 -1.42 -11.44 -0.90
N ARG A 95 -0.32 -12.03 -1.37
CA ARG A 95 -0.37 -13.23 -2.19
C ARG A 95 -0.98 -14.39 -1.42
N GLN A 96 -0.57 -14.58 -0.19
CA GLN A 96 -1.09 -15.65 0.65
C GLN A 96 -2.59 -15.50 0.87
N ILE A 97 -3.02 -14.29 1.18
CA ILE A 97 -4.44 -14.01 1.40
C ILE A 97 -5.23 -14.34 0.13
N LEU A 98 -4.75 -13.86 -1.00
CA LEU A 98 -5.46 -14.02 -2.25
C LEU A 98 -5.53 -15.48 -2.67
N GLU A 99 -4.43 -16.21 -2.50
CA GLU A 99 -4.41 -17.64 -2.84
C GLU A 99 -5.36 -18.44 -1.97
N TYR A 100 -5.38 -18.15 -0.69
CA TYR A 100 -6.30 -18.82 0.21
C TYR A 100 -7.75 -18.54 -0.16
N GLN A 101 -8.07 -17.28 -0.44
CA GLN A 101 -9.43 -16.90 -0.81
C GLN A 101 -9.85 -17.53 -2.13
N LYS A 102 -8.94 -17.68 -3.09
CA LYS A 102 -9.26 -18.36 -4.34
C LYS A 102 -9.64 -19.81 -4.11
N VAL A 103 -8.90 -20.50 -3.27
CA VAL A 103 -9.19 -21.89 -2.96
C VAL A 103 -10.55 -22.01 -2.28
N GLN A 104 -10.82 -21.13 -1.32
CA GLN A 104 -12.10 -21.13 -0.60
C GLN A 104 -13.27 -20.88 -1.55
N ARG A 105 -13.12 -19.95 -2.47
CA ARG A 105 -14.18 -19.63 -3.43
C ARG A 105 -14.43 -20.74 -4.42
N LEU A 106 -13.37 -21.41 -4.87
CA LEU A 106 -13.52 -22.56 -5.74
C LEU A 106 -14.21 -23.70 -5.01
N SER A 107 -13.84 -23.93 -3.78
CA SER A 107 -14.48 -24.96 -2.96
C SER A 107 -15.97 -24.69 -2.80
N LEU A 108 -16.33 -23.44 -2.52
CA LEU A 108 -17.73 -23.08 -2.38
C LEU A 108 -18.51 -23.24 -3.69
N ARG A 109 -17.87 -22.93 -4.81
CA ARG A 109 -18.53 -23.11 -6.09
C ARG A 109 -18.77 -24.56 -6.42
N GLY A 110 -17.92 -25.44 -5.95
CA GLY A 110 -18.08 -26.87 -6.17
C GLY A 110 -19.10 -27.50 -5.26
N VAL A 111 -19.66 -26.76 -4.32
CA VAL A 111 -20.62 -27.29 -3.38
C VAL A 111 -22.03 -26.99 -3.87
N PRO A 112 -23.00 -27.86 -3.61
CA PRO A 112 -24.39 -27.58 -4.01
C PRO A 112 -24.86 -26.25 -3.46
N SER A 113 -25.77 -25.64 -4.17
CA SER A 113 -26.20 -24.29 -3.87
C SER A 113 -26.67 -24.07 -2.46
N SER A 114 -27.16 -25.08 -1.83
CA SER A 114 -27.65 -24.92 -0.48
C SER A 114 -26.56 -24.46 0.47
N GLU A 115 -25.33 -24.60 0.05
CA GLU A 115 -24.25 -24.23 0.91
C GLU A 115 -23.76 -22.85 0.67
N GLY A 116 -24.46 -22.08 0.00
CA GLY A 116 -24.00 -20.76 -0.32
C GLY A 116 -23.56 -19.93 0.82
N LYS A 117 -23.81 -20.35 2.07
CA LYS A 117 -23.37 -19.49 3.09
C LYS A 117 -21.95 -19.64 3.28
N ARG A 118 -21.31 -18.65 3.48
CA ARG A 118 -19.99 -18.64 3.66
C ARG A 118 -19.62 -18.80 4.95
N GLY A 119 -19.22 -18.99 5.33
CA GLY A 119 -18.98 -19.17 6.48
C GLY A 119 -17.98 -19.89 6.97
N THR A 120 -17.76 -20.20 7.15
CA THR A 120 -17.16 -20.82 7.66
C THR A 120 -16.01 -21.13 7.41
N PRO A 121 -15.65 -21.03 7.46
CA PRO A 121 -14.68 -21.31 7.52
C PRO A 121 -13.79 -21.47 7.79
N VAL A 122 -13.69 -21.43 7.56
CA VAL A 122 -12.99 -21.48 7.73
C VAL A 122 -12.16 -21.73 8.28
N ASN A 123 -12.25 -21.83 8.50
CA ASN A 123 -11.54 -21.94 8.94
C ASN A 123 -10.73 -22.20 9.24
N ALA A 124 -11.02 -22.15 9.32
CA ALA A 124 -10.43 -22.33 9.56
C ALA A 124 -9.63 -22.50 9.71
N GLY A 125 -9.43 -22.38 9.86
CA GLY A 125 -8.73 -22.61 9.86
C GLY A 125 -7.93 -22.71 9.98
#